data_eeb62dfe6ed5114d13efb9e6425ef63a
#
_entry.id   eeb62dfe6ed5114d13efb9e6425ef63a
#
_cell.length_a   1.000
_cell.length_b   1.000
_cell.length_c   1.000
_cell.angle_alpha   90.00
_cell.angle_beta   90.00
_cell.angle_gamma   90.00
#
_symmetry.space_group_name_H-M   'P 1'
#
loop_
_entity.id
_entity.type
_entity.pdbx_description
1 polymer ?
#
loop_
_entity_poly.entity_id
_entity_poly.type
_entity_poly.pdbx_seq_one_letter_code
_entity_poly.pdbx_strand_id
1 'polypeptide(L)'
;MAIFQAFRALRPVPDKAEAVAALPYDVVTREEAKEIGDQNPDSFLHVDRAEMDLPADTDLYDQKVYDRARDYIYELTRKGKTQTGLVGCCSIDDYMNGVVKKHELTREDKEQDRIHHVDVCDANTGPIYLACKYPQELLDLMETWKASHDAIYDFVAEDEIGHRVWVIDGNEEIETIREQFENIPSIYIA
;
A
#
# COMPACT_ATOMS: atom_id res chain seq x y z
N MET A 1 1.98 -12.34 -20.44
CA MET A 1 1.64 -10.92 -20.57
C MET A 1 0.99 -10.51 -19.25
N ALA A 2 1.53 -9.51 -18.59
CA ALA A 2 1.01 -9.07 -17.30
C ALA A 2 -0.10 -8.02 -17.50
N ILE A 3 -1.22 -8.17 -16.80
CA ILE A 3 -2.30 -7.19 -16.80
C ILE A 3 -2.10 -6.26 -15.61
N PHE A 4 -1.93 -4.97 -15.88
CA PHE A 4 -1.77 -3.91 -14.90
C PHE A 4 -2.73 -2.76 -15.20
N GLN A 5 -3.49 -2.31 -14.20
CA GLN A 5 -4.56 -1.34 -14.39
C GLN A 5 -4.54 -0.24 -13.33
N ALA A 6 -4.94 0.95 -13.72
CA ALA A 6 -5.23 2.05 -12.81
C ALA A 6 -6.45 1.73 -11.93
N PHE A 7 -6.51 2.32 -10.74
CA PHE A 7 -7.59 2.11 -9.78
C PHE A 7 -7.92 3.40 -9.03
N ARG A 8 -9.06 3.41 -8.33
CA ARG A 8 -9.40 4.48 -7.39
C ARG A 8 -8.80 4.17 -6.02
N ALA A 9 -8.06 5.10 -5.47
CA ALA A 9 -7.48 5.01 -4.13
C ALA A 9 -8.11 6.00 -3.17
N LEU A 10 -8.30 5.58 -1.93
CA LEU A 10 -8.47 6.48 -0.79
C LEU A 10 -7.08 6.95 -0.36
N ARG A 11 -6.95 8.23 -0.08
CA ARG A 11 -5.64 8.83 0.23
C ARG A 11 -5.79 10.08 1.11
N PRO A 12 -4.77 10.47 1.95
CA PRO A 12 -4.80 11.65 2.80
C PRO A 12 -5.00 12.94 2.01
N VAL A 13 -5.54 13.93 2.66
CA VAL A 13 -5.31 15.30 2.22
C VAL A 13 -3.81 15.62 2.35
N PRO A 14 -3.24 16.46 1.45
CA PRO A 14 -1.78 16.65 1.38
C PRO A 14 -1.12 17.06 2.71
N ASP A 15 -1.76 17.91 3.50
CA ASP A 15 -1.28 18.41 4.78
C ASP A 15 -1.30 17.35 5.92
N LYS A 16 -1.89 16.18 5.68
CA LYS A 16 -1.93 15.06 6.61
C LYS A 16 -1.09 13.85 6.16
N ALA A 17 -0.50 13.91 4.98
CA ALA A 17 0.21 12.78 4.40
C ALA A 17 1.36 12.30 5.31
N GLU A 18 2.17 13.21 5.82
CA GLU A 18 3.26 12.91 6.75
C GLU A 18 2.75 12.30 8.07
N ALA A 19 1.72 12.88 8.67
CA ALA A 19 1.15 12.38 9.91
C ALA A 19 0.52 10.99 9.78
N VAL A 20 -0.11 10.70 8.64
CA VAL A 20 -0.66 9.37 8.39
C VAL A 20 0.46 8.36 8.07
N ALA A 21 1.65 8.78 7.56
CA ALA A 21 2.76 7.88 7.20
C ALA A 21 3.21 7.00 8.39
N ALA A 22 3.31 5.69 8.16
CA ALA A 22 3.69 4.72 9.19
C ALA A 22 4.74 3.75 8.64
N LEU A 23 5.56 3.23 9.54
CA LEU A 23 6.45 2.11 9.24
C LEU A 23 5.62 0.86 8.89
N PRO A 24 6.15 -0.06 8.10
CA PRO A 24 5.50 -1.35 7.86
C PRO A 24 5.16 -2.05 9.18
N TYR A 25 3.99 -2.66 9.26
CA TYR A 25 3.45 -3.26 10.48
C TYR A 25 4.35 -4.35 11.09
N ASP A 26 5.18 -4.99 10.30
CA ASP A 26 6.05 -6.11 10.67
C ASP A 26 7.45 -5.67 11.16
N VAL A 27 7.77 -4.39 11.08
CA VAL A 27 9.05 -3.83 11.58
C VAL A 27 8.91 -3.10 12.92
N VAL A 28 7.70 -3.01 13.47
CA VAL A 28 7.44 -2.39 14.79
C VAL A 28 6.82 -3.41 15.74
N THR A 29 7.27 -3.40 16.99
CA THR A 29 6.61 -4.15 18.06
C THR A 29 5.29 -3.47 18.47
N ARG A 30 4.46 -4.18 19.23
CA ARG A 30 3.20 -3.60 19.77
C ARG A 30 3.45 -2.37 20.64
N GLU A 31 4.48 -2.44 21.47
CA GLU A 31 4.87 -1.36 22.38
C GLU A 31 5.32 -0.11 21.61
N GLU A 32 6.18 -0.30 20.61
CA GLU A 32 6.64 0.79 19.72
C GLU A 32 5.48 1.37 18.91
N ALA A 33 4.61 0.53 18.35
CA ALA A 33 3.42 0.97 17.64
C ALA A 33 2.51 1.82 18.52
N LYS A 34 2.32 1.39 19.80
CA LYS A 34 1.53 2.15 20.76
C LYS A 34 2.16 3.49 21.10
N GLU A 35 3.47 3.54 21.32
CA GLU A 35 4.17 4.80 21.62
C GLU A 35 4.04 5.79 20.45
N ILE A 36 4.22 5.33 19.21
CA ILE A 36 4.04 6.14 18.00
C ILE A 36 2.57 6.58 17.86
N GLY A 37 1.62 5.68 18.02
CA GLY A 37 0.20 5.98 17.90
C GLY A 37 -0.32 6.95 18.96
N ASP A 38 0.11 6.81 20.22
CA ASP A 38 -0.26 7.72 21.30
C ASP A 38 0.25 9.16 21.04
N GLN A 39 1.38 9.32 20.33
CA GLN A 39 1.93 10.61 19.93
C GLN A 39 1.31 11.14 18.63
N ASN A 40 0.84 10.25 17.75
CA ASN A 40 0.28 10.59 16.46
C ASN A 40 -1.07 9.89 16.20
N PRO A 41 -2.18 10.52 16.58
CA PRO A 41 -3.53 9.96 16.38
C PRO A 41 -3.92 9.75 14.90
N ASP A 42 -3.22 10.37 13.97
CA ASP A 42 -3.44 10.20 12.53
C ASP A 42 -2.60 9.04 11.95
N SER A 43 -1.74 8.37 12.74
CA SER A 43 -0.86 7.30 12.26
C SER A 43 -1.63 6.10 11.68
N PHE A 44 -1.19 5.60 10.52
CA PHE A 44 -1.78 4.41 9.92
C PHE A 44 -1.56 3.13 10.74
N LEU A 45 -0.66 3.14 11.72
CA LEU A 45 -0.49 2.04 12.68
C LEU A 45 -1.77 1.70 13.45
N HIS A 46 -2.66 2.67 13.67
CA HIS A 46 -3.98 2.40 14.25
C HIS A 46 -4.86 1.48 13.39
N VAL A 47 -4.54 1.35 12.10
CA VAL A 47 -5.19 0.41 11.18
C VAL A 47 -4.42 -0.91 11.10
N ASP A 48 -3.11 -0.84 10.82
CA ASP A 48 -2.30 -2.05 10.56
C ASP A 48 -1.87 -2.77 11.85
N ARG A 49 -1.86 -2.07 13.00
CA ARG A 49 -1.52 -2.58 14.34
C ARG A 49 -2.60 -2.20 15.35
N ALA A 50 -3.86 -2.36 14.98
CA ALA A 50 -5.02 -1.92 15.77
C ALA A 50 -5.07 -2.53 17.19
N GLU A 51 -4.39 -3.65 17.42
CA GLU A 51 -4.24 -4.25 18.76
C GLU A 51 -3.48 -3.35 19.75
N MET A 52 -2.72 -2.36 19.29
CA MET A 52 -2.03 -1.43 20.17
C MET A 52 -3.00 -0.56 20.99
N ASP A 53 -4.20 -0.30 20.45
CA ASP A 53 -5.26 0.46 21.10
C ASP A 53 -6.13 -0.37 22.05
N LEU A 54 -5.84 -1.68 22.18
CA LEU A 54 -6.56 -2.62 23.02
C LEU A 54 -5.73 -3.05 24.23
N PRO A 55 -6.32 -3.66 25.28
CA PRO A 55 -5.59 -4.17 26.44
C PRO A 55 -4.42 -5.09 26.04
N ALA A 56 -3.30 -5.00 26.77
CA ALA A 56 -2.05 -5.69 26.42
C ALA A 56 -2.16 -7.23 26.40
N ASP A 57 -3.15 -7.79 27.07
CA ASP A 57 -3.48 -9.22 27.09
C ASP A 57 -4.43 -9.67 25.96
N THR A 58 -4.78 -8.74 25.05
CA THR A 58 -5.62 -9.09 23.89
C THR A 58 -4.85 -10.00 22.94
N ASP A 59 -5.47 -11.10 22.53
CA ASP A 59 -4.95 -11.95 21.47
C ASP A 59 -4.91 -11.14 20.15
N LEU A 60 -3.77 -11.22 19.43
CA LEU A 60 -3.56 -10.50 18.17
C LEU A 60 -4.57 -10.90 17.08
N TYR A 61 -5.15 -12.08 17.18
CA TYR A 61 -6.15 -12.60 16.23
C TYR A 61 -7.59 -12.58 16.79
N ASP A 62 -7.83 -11.82 17.87
CA ASP A 62 -9.19 -11.62 18.40
C ASP A 62 -10.00 -10.70 17.44
N GLN A 63 -11.27 -11.04 17.22
CA GLN A 63 -12.16 -10.26 16.32
C GLN A 63 -12.16 -8.76 16.61
N LYS A 64 -12.06 -8.38 17.89
CA LYS A 64 -12.04 -6.94 18.28
C LYS A 64 -10.84 -6.15 17.76
N VAL A 65 -9.71 -6.82 17.40
CA VAL A 65 -8.55 -6.16 16.75
C VAL A 65 -8.96 -5.71 15.35
N TYR A 66 -9.59 -6.57 14.58
CA TYR A 66 -10.05 -6.29 13.23
C TYR A 66 -11.20 -5.27 13.22
N ASP A 67 -12.14 -5.38 14.17
CA ASP A 67 -13.22 -4.40 14.32
C ASP A 67 -12.66 -3.00 14.63
N ARG A 68 -11.63 -2.92 15.45
CA ARG A 68 -10.95 -1.65 15.75
C ARG A 68 -10.24 -1.07 14.52
N ALA A 69 -9.55 -1.89 13.73
CA ALA A 69 -8.92 -1.49 12.48
C ALA A 69 -9.95 -0.94 11.49
N ARG A 70 -11.09 -1.60 11.36
CA ARG A 70 -12.21 -1.17 10.51
C ARG A 70 -12.77 0.18 10.93
N ASP A 71 -13.05 0.39 12.21
CA ASP A 71 -13.58 1.64 12.72
C ASP A 71 -12.62 2.81 12.43
N TYR A 72 -11.32 2.56 12.56
CA TYR A 72 -10.30 3.56 12.28
C TYR A 72 -10.20 3.89 10.80
N ILE A 73 -10.32 2.94 9.89
CA ILE A 73 -10.37 3.17 8.45
C ILE A 73 -11.53 4.10 8.08
N TYR A 74 -12.71 3.94 8.63
CA TYR A 74 -13.85 4.83 8.35
C TYR A 74 -13.59 6.28 8.79
N GLU A 75 -12.89 6.50 9.88
CA GLU A 75 -12.44 7.84 10.28
C GLU A 75 -11.35 8.39 9.35
N LEU A 76 -10.40 7.57 8.94
CA LEU A 76 -9.28 7.93 8.06
C LEU A 76 -9.67 8.09 6.59
N THR A 77 -10.82 7.60 6.13
CA THR A 77 -11.28 7.77 4.73
C THR A 77 -11.38 9.22 4.27
N ARG A 78 -11.36 10.18 5.19
CA ARG A 78 -11.28 11.62 4.91
C ARG A 78 -9.85 12.15 4.82
N LYS A 79 -8.84 11.33 5.09
CA LYS A 79 -7.44 11.73 5.30
C LYS A 79 -6.37 10.86 4.60
N GLY A 80 -6.64 9.79 3.92
CA GLY A 80 -5.97 8.70 3.19
C GLY A 80 -4.47 8.68 2.77
N LYS A 81 -3.70 7.87 2.08
CA LYS A 81 -2.23 7.84 1.86
C LYS A 81 -1.58 7.14 0.69
N THR A 82 -0.25 7.33 0.50
CA THR A 82 0.56 6.77 -0.59
C THR A 82 2.02 6.48 -0.31
N GLN A 83 2.65 5.59 -1.11
CA GLN A 83 4.10 5.36 -1.26
C GLN A 83 4.53 5.49 -2.72
N THR A 84 5.85 5.75 -2.97
CA THR A 84 6.41 5.89 -4.31
C THR A 84 6.66 4.55 -5.00
N GLY A 85 6.25 4.49 -6.23
CA GLY A 85 6.32 3.34 -7.13
C GLY A 85 5.20 3.48 -8.15
N LEU A 86 5.16 2.64 -9.14
CA LEU A 86 3.99 2.53 -9.99
C LEU A 86 2.97 1.64 -9.28
N VAL A 87 1.93 2.25 -8.72
CA VAL A 87 0.90 1.55 -7.95
C VAL A 87 -0.30 1.30 -8.85
N GLY A 88 -0.72 0.05 -8.94
CA GLY A 88 -1.84 -0.37 -9.77
C GLY A 88 -2.37 -1.73 -9.36
N CYS A 89 -3.41 -2.20 -10.03
CA CYS A 89 -3.98 -3.53 -9.84
C CYS A 89 -3.40 -4.51 -10.85
N CYS A 90 -2.86 -5.63 -10.36
CA CYS A 90 -2.50 -6.79 -11.17
C CYS A 90 -3.66 -7.79 -11.22
N SER A 91 -3.76 -8.52 -12.33
CA SER A 91 -4.78 -9.56 -12.48
C SER A 91 -4.53 -10.74 -11.52
N ILE A 92 -5.59 -11.20 -10.85
CA ILE A 92 -5.57 -12.43 -10.06
C ILE A 92 -5.30 -13.63 -10.96
N ASP A 93 -5.79 -13.63 -12.20
CA ASP A 93 -5.53 -14.71 -13.17
C ASP A 93 -4.02 -14.79 -13.47
N ASP A 94 -3.33 -13.66 -13.58
CA ASP A 94 -1.87 -13.65 -13.76
C ASP A 94 -1.11 -14.25 -12.59
N TYR A 95 -1.62 -14.09 -11.36
CA TYR A 95 -1.08 -14.77 -10.19
C TYR A 95 -1.35 -16.28 -10.24
N MET A 96 -2.56 -16.69 -10.60
CA MET A 96 -2.93 -18.10 -10.70
C MET A 96 -2.20 -18.82 -11.84
N ASN A 97 -1.97 -18.14 -12.96
CA ASN A 97 -1.30 -18.67 -14.14
C ASN A 97 0.24 -18.56 -14.08
N GLY A 98 0.80 -17.97 -13.01
CA GLY A 98 2.25 -17.87 -12.80
C GLY A 98 2.94 -16.82 -13.67
N VAL A 99 2.22 -15.83 -14.19
CA VAL A 99 2.79 -14.58 -14.74
C VAL A 99 3.33 -13.74 -13.60
N VAL A 100 2.55 -13.59 -12.51
CA VAL A 100 3.04 -13.09 -11.22
C VAL A 100 3.61 -14.27 -10.45
N LYS A 101 4.93 -14.25 -10.24
CA LYS A 101 5.68 -15.34 -9.62
C LYS A 101 5.85 -15.13 -8.13
N LYS A 102 5.56 -16.19 -7.38
CA LYS A 102 5.77 -16.23 -5.92
C LYS A 102 7.27 -16.31 -5.62
N HIS A 103 7.72 -15.57 -4.61
CA HIS A 103 9.07 -15.69 -4.06
C HIS A 103 9.16 -16.94 -3.16
N GLU A 104 8.17 -17.11 -2.28
CA GLU A 104 8.08 -18.21 -1.34
C GLU A 104 6.61 -18.60 -1.08
N LEU A 105 6.39 -19.67 -0.35
CA LEU A 105 5.06 -20.01 0.13
C LEU A 105 4.77 -19.18 1.39
N THR A 106 3.69 -18.42 1.34
CA THR A 106 3.19 -17.68 2.49
C THR A 106 2.76 -18.67 3.58
N ARG A 107 3.06 -18.35 4.83
CA ARG A 107 2.56 -19.13 5.97
C ARG A 107 1.03 -19.01 6.04
N GLU A 108 0.36 -20.15 6.24
CA GLU A 108 -1.10 -20.21 6.26
C GLU A 108 -1.73 -19.29 7.33
N ASP A 109 -1.13 -19.23 8.52
CA ASP A 109 -1.58 -18.34 9.61
C ASP A 109 -1.54 -16.85 9.20
N LYS A 110 -0.51 -16.43 8.48
CA LYS A 110 -0.36 -15.05 7.98
C LYS A 110 -1.31 -14.76 6.81
N GLU A 111 -1.51 -15.72 5.94
CA GLU A 111 -2.47 -15.60 4.84
C GLU A 111 -3.89 -15.43 5.38
N GLN A 112 -4.31 -16.26 6.32
CA GLN A 112 -5.64 -16.16 6.95
C GLN A 112 -5.83 -14.84 7.70
N ASP A 113 -4.82 -14.39 8.44
CA ASP A 113 -4.83 -13.07 9.09
C ASP A 113 -5.08 -11.93 8.10
N ARG A 114 -4.34 -11.91 6.98
CA ARG A 114 -4.52 -10.84 5.97
C ARG A 114 -5.85 -10.94 5.23
N ILE A 115 -6.32 -12.14 4.91
CA ILE A 115 -7.66 -12.34 4.34
C ILE A 115 -8.72 -11.77 5.27
N HIS A 116 -8.68 -12.13 6.55
CA HIS A 116 -9.64 -11.66 7.54
C HIS A 116 -9.59 -10.13 7.72
N HIS A 117 -8.37 -9.57 7.76
CA HIS A 117 -8.19 -8.11 7.85
C HIS A 117 -8.82 -7.38 6.66
N VAL A 118 -8.56 -7.84 5.43
CA VAL A 118 -9.16 -7.24 4.22
C VAL A 118 -10.68 -7.38 4.22
N ASP A 119 -11.20 -8.55 4.64
CA ASP A 119 -12.64 -8.82 4.68
C ASP A 119 -13.37 -7.90 5.66
N VAL A 120 -12.83 -7.72 6.86
CA VAL A 120 -13.43 -6.85 7.89
C VAL A 120 -13.31 -5.36 7.55
N CYS A 121 -12.16 -4.94 7.03
CA CYS A 121 -11.93 -3.55 6.65
C CYS A 121 -12.64 -3.15 5.35
N ASP A 122 -13.06 -4.13 4.54
CA ASP A 122 -13.58 -3.93 3.17
C ASP A 122 -12.62 -3.07 2.31
N ALA A 123 -11.31 -3.22 2.55
CA ALA A 123 -10.27 -2.44 1.90
C ALA A 123 -8.92 -3.18 1.88
N ASN A 124 -8.12 -2.94 0.85
CA ASN A 124 -6.71 -3.31 0.84
C ASN A 124 -5.92 -2.21 1.56
N THR A 125 -5.39 -2.50 2.73
CA THR A 125 -4.69 -1.55 3.60
C THR A 125 -3.20 -1.41 3.27
N GLY A 126 -2.63 -2.39 2.55
CA GLY A 126 -1.22 -2.37 2.15
C GLY A 126 -0.99 -2.92 0.75
N PRO A 127 -0.13 -2.26 -0.06
CA PRO A 127 0.26 -2.78 -1.36
C PRO A 127 1.22 -3.96 -1.23
N ILE A 128 1.19 -4.85 -2.21
CA ILE A 128 2.20 -5.90 -2.38
C ILE A 128 3.35 -5.33 -3.21
N TYR A 129 4.60 -5.52 -2.76
CA TYR A 129 5.76 -5.10 -3.52
C TYR A 129 6.08 -6.13 -4.60
N LEU A 130 6.09 -5.64 -5.85
CA LEU A 130 6.35 -6.45 -7.03
C LEU A 130 7.57 -5.89 -7.78
N ALA A 131 8.42 -6.77 -8.26
CA ALA A 131 9.57 -6.43 -9.08
C ALA A 131 9.45 -7.01 -10.49
N CYS A 132 9.77 -6.22 -11.49
CA CYS A 132 9.87 -6.68 -12.87
C CYS A 132 10.96 -5.92 -13.63
N LYS A 133 11.32 -6.43 -14.81
CA LYS A 133 12.20 -5.70 -15.71
C LYS A 133 11.34 -4.73 -16.52
N TYR A 134 11.39 -3.45 -16.17
CA TYR A 134 10.66 -2.40 -16.88
C TYR A 134 11.21 -2.18 -18.30
N PRO A 135 10.34 -2.05 -19.33
CA PRO A 135 10.70 -1.49 -20.62
C PRO A 135 11.23 -0.05 -20.47
N GLN A 136 12.17 0.35 -21.34
CA GLN A 136 12.74 1.70 -21.28
C GLN A 136 11.67 2.78 -21.50
N GLU A 137 10.72 2.52 -22.38
CA GLU A 137 9.60 3.42 -22.68
C GLU A 137 8.75 3.73 -21.44
N LEU A 138 8.57 2.75 -20.56
CA LEU A 138 7.85 2.93 -19.30
C LEU A 138 8.63 3.80 -18.32
N LEU A 139 9.95 3.62 -18.23
CA LEU A 139 10.81 4.48 -17.43
C LEU A 139 10.82 5.92 -17.95
N ASP A 140 10.93 6.11 -19.25
CA ASP A 140 10.93 7.42 -19.91
C ASP A 140 9.59 8.14 -19.69
N LEU A 141 8.47 7.42 -19.76
CA LEU A 141 7.15 7.96 -19.47
C LEU A 141 7.07 8.46 -18.02
N MET A 142 7.49 7.65 -17.05
CA MET A 142 7.46 8.04 -15.63
C MET A 142 8.35 9.27 -15.37
N GLU A 143 9.55 9.33 -15.93
CA GLU A 143 10.45 10.48 -15.77
C GLU A 143 9.87 11.75 -16.44
N THR A 144 9.28 11.63 -17.63
CA THR A 144 8.62 12.73 -18.33
C THR A 144 7.43 13.26 -17.53
N TRP A 145 6.62 12.36 -16.97
CA TRP A 145 5.47 12.72 -16.13
C TRP A 145 5.92 13.51 -14.88
N LYS A 146 6.90 12.97 -14.15
CA LYS A 146 7.45 13.62 -12.96
C LYS A 146 8.08 15.00 -13.25
N ALA A 147 8.67 15.17 -14.43
CA ALA A 147 9.27 16.45 -14.82
C ALA A 147 8.25 17.52 -15.22
N SER A 148 7.04 17.12 -15.61
CA SER A 148 5.99 18.00 -16.12
C SER A 148 4.81 18.23 -15.17
N HIS A 149 4.77 17.50 -14.05
CA HIS A 149 3.68 17.58 -13.07
C HIS A 149 4.25 17.75 -11.66
N ASP A 150 3.55 18.52 -10.84
CA ASP A 150 3.90 18.65 -9.43
C ASP A 150 3.55 17.36 -8.66
N ALA A 151 4.40 17.00 -7.71
CA ALA A 151 4.09 15.94 -6.77
C ALA A 151 2.90 16.35 -5.88
N ILE A 152 1.95 15.44 -5.71
CA ILE A 152 0.82 15.69 -4.79
C ILE A 152 1.22 15.55 -3.33
N TYR A 153 2.29 14.79 -3.07
CA TYR A 153 2.95 14.65 -1.77
C TYR A 153 4.46 14.75 -1.95
N ASP A 154 5.11 15.50 -1.07
CA ASP A 154 6.57 15.65 -0.98
C ASP A 154 6.94 15.97 0.47
N PHE A 155 7.38 14.98 1.23
CA PHE A 155 7.78 15.12 2.62
C PHE A 155 8.85 14.11 3.01
N VAL A 156 9.46 14.31 4.17
CA VAL A 156 10.43 13.39 4.77
C VAL A 156 9.84 12.87 6.08
N ALA A 157 9.68 11.55 6.20
CA ALA A 157 9.16 10.91 7.40
C ALA A 157 10.19 10.88 8.55
N GLU A 158 9.79 10.48 9.75
CA GLU A 158 10.66 10.43 10.94
C GLU A 158 11.86 9.48 10.78
N ASP A 159 11.74 8.46 9.94
CA ASP A 159 12.82 7.54 9.58
C ASP A 159 13.80 8.12 8.55
N GLU A 160 13.73 9.42 8.28
CA GLU A 160 14.53 10.16 7.31
C GLU A 160 14.32 9.74 5.85
N ILE A 161 13.32 8.92 5.55
CA ILE A 161 12.97 8.54 4.18
C ILE A 161 12.10 9.63 3.54
N GLY A 162 12.51 10.11 2.37
CA GLY A 162 11.74 11.04 1.56
C GLY A 162 10.63 10.33 0.79
N HIS A 163 9.42 10.88 0.82
CA HIS A 163 8.25 10.36 0.13
C HIS A 163 7.76 11.39 -0.88
N ARG A 164 7.70 10.99 -2.15
CA ARG A 164 7.12 11.78 -3.24
C ARG A 164 6.11 10.96 -4.01
N VAL A 165 4.99 11.56 -4.35
CA VAL A 165 3.92 10.87 -5.07
C VAL A 165 3.34 11.76 -6.15
N TRP A 166 3.17 11.18 -7.34
CA TRP A 166 2.45 11.78 -8.45
C TRP A 166 1.23 10.93 -8.79
N VAL A 167 0.19 11.55 -9.30
CA VAL A 167 -0.96 10.84 -9.87
C VAL A 167 -0.84 10.89 -11.39
N ILE A 168 -0.92 9.74 -12.03
CA ILE A 168 -1.04 9.65 -13.49
C ILE A 168 -2.52 9.50 -13.80
N ASP A 169 -3.13 10.56 -14.31
CA ASP A 169 -4.56 10.65 -14.63
C ASP A 169 -4.83 10.92 -16.12
N GLY A 170 -3.78 11.03 -16.93
CA GLY A 170 -3.86 11.09 -18.38
C GLY A 170 -4.29 9.75 -19.00
N ASN A 171 -5.37 9.74 -19.77
CA ASN A 171 -5.87 8.52 -20.39
C ASN A 171 -4.85 7.88 -21.35
N GLU A 172 -4.06 8.68 -22.06
CA GLU A 172 -3.04 8.23 -23.00
C GLU A 172 -1.88 7.54 -22.26
N GLU A 173 -1.43 8.14 -21.15
CA GLU A 173 -0.38 7.58 -20.31
C GLU A 173 -0.83 6.30 -19.61
N ILE A 174 -2.05 6.26 -19.10
CA ILE A 174 -2.64 5.06 -18.48
C ILE A 174 -2.69 3.92 -19.50
N GLU A 175 -3.11 4.19 -20.72
CA GLU A 175 -3.18 3.18 -21.77
C GLU A 175 -1.78 2.72 -22.19
N THR A 176 -0.83 3.63 -22.32
CA THR A 176 0.56 3.30 -22.62
C THR A 176 1.17 2.41 -21.53
N ILE A 177 0.94 2.72 -20.25
CA ILE A 177 1.40 1.89 -19.13
C ILE A 177 0.81 0.49 -19.25
N ARG A 178 -0.49 0.37 -19.49
CA ARG A 178 -1.18 -0.92 -19.66
C ARG A 178 -0.56 -1.74 -20.78
N GLU A 179 -0.36 -1.14 -21.95
CA GLU A 179 0.24 -1.81 -23.13
C GLU A 179 1.69 -2.26 -22.85
N GLN A 180 2.48 -1.44 -22.14
CA GLN A 180 3.85 -1.81 -21.79
C GLN A 180 3.88 -2.99 -20.81
N PHE A 181 2.96 -3.07 -19.85
CA PHE A 181 2.85 -4.23 -18.96
C PHE A 181 2.45 -5.51 -19.68
N GLU A 182 1.64 -5.43 -20.73
CA GLU A 182 1.31 -6.60 -21.58
C GLU A 182 2.57 -7.23 -22.21
N ASN A 183 3.63 -6.46 -22.42
CA ASN A 183 4.90 -6.95 -22.94
C ASN A 183 5.83 -7.53 -21.86
N ILE A 184 5.49 -7.43 -20.55
CA ILE A 184 6.27 -7.99 -19.45
C ILE A 184 5.90 -9.48 -19.29
N PRO A 185 6.84 -10.41 -19.49
CA PRO A 185 6.54 -11.84 -19.47
C PRO A 185 6.33 -12.39 -18.05
N SER A 186 6.91 -11.75 -17.04
CA SER A 186 6.80 -12.16 -15.64
C SER A 186 7.04 -10.99 -14.69
N ILE A 187 6.28 -10.98 -13.60
CA ILE A 187 6.46 -10.09 -12.45
C ILE A 187 6.74 -10.97 -11.24
N TYR A 188 7.55 -10.50 -10.30
CA TYR A 188 8.00 -11.27 -9.14
C TYR A 188 7.54 -10.57 -7.86
N ILE A 189 6.91 -11.30 -6.96
CA ILE A 189 6.67 -10.84 -5.59
C ILE A 189 8.05 -10.77 -4.90
N ALA A 190 8.41 -9.62 -4.31
CA ALA A 190 9.72 -9.38 -3.69
C ALA A 190 9.58 -9.20 -2.18
#